data_bbaf3fbd0b8f75cf484fd950380f67ba
#
_entry.id   bbaf3fbd0b8f75cf484fd950380f67ba
#
_cell.length_a   1.000
_cell.length_b   1.000
_cell.length_c   1.000
_cell.angle_alpha   90.00
_cell.angle_beta   90.00
_cell.angle_gamma   90.00
#
_symmetry.space_group_name_H-M   'P 1'
#
loop_
_entity.id
_entity.type
_entity.pdbx_description
1 polymer ?
#
loop_
_entity_poly.entity_id
_entity_poly.type
_entity_poly.pdbx_seq_one_letter_code
_entity_poly.pdbx_strand_id
1 'polypeptide(L)'
;MSKSEDFSVNGGNRAQYLAYRASLRRDYLEAPVPDTSNPLLPPLTATGPQYLPYSYRGQPLKFMIPTFDDHDSTVPTPVTIRMTVDGTKDEIIYQYEEVTPLSPPPPIPMTLHLASRNTPGLRKISYFFSFGPNEADVEELQYMVDFEPPALDQLITVPQSVKDYGIGPEDFEGDATVPLTYPDYSNKRLGDTIKCYIGPNSTVNREVGSITLNEGNFSNPLVFNLTAAHVTG
;
A
#
# COMPACT_ATOMS: atom_id res chain seq x y z
N MET A 1 -50.65 20.86 -41.75
CA MET A 1 -49.29 20.74 -42.32
C MET A 1 -48.32 21.08 -41.23
N SER A 2 -47.82 20.07 -40.56
CA SER A 2 -46.82 20.23 -39.49
C SER A 2 -45.43 20.12 -40.13
N LYS A 3 -44.62 21.15 -40.04
CA LYS A 3 -43.21 21.09 -40.40
C LYS A 3 -42.48 20.36 -39.31
N SER A 4 -41.99 19.15 -39.58
CA SER A 4 -40.97 18.50 -38.84
C SER A 4 -39.67 19.24 -39.08
N GLU A 5 -39.16 19.97 -38.10
CA GLU A 5 -37.78 20.49 -38.13
C GLU A 5 -36.84 19.33 -37.97
N ASP A 6 -36.16 18.98 -39.07
CA ASP A 6 -35.01 18.05 -39.09
C ASP A 6 -33.85 18.70 -38.33
N PHE A 7 -33.62 18.30 -37.11
CA PHE A 7 -32.38 18.57 -36.40
C PHE A 7 -31.25 17.74 -37.04
N SER A 8 -30.71 18.21 -38.13
CA SER A 8 -29.42 17.74 -38.61
C SER A 8 -28.33 18.23 -37.64
N VAL A 9 -27.96 17.40 -36.70
CA VAL A 9 -26.81 17.67 -35.81
C VAL A 9 -25.57 17.77 -36.68
N ASN A 10 -25.10 18.99 -36.96
CA ASN A 10 -23.86 19.24 -37.65
C ASN A 10 -22.75 18.44 -37.00
N GLY A 11 -22.00 17.67 -37.80
CA GLY A 11 -20.93 16.79 -37.30
C GLY A 11 -19.85 17.49 -36.43
N GLY A 12 -19.74 18.85 -36.55
CA GLY A 12 -18.91 19.66 -35.69
C GLY A 12 -19.37 19.71 -34.22
N ASN A 13 -20.65 19.77 -33.97
CA ASN A 13 -21.22 19.79 -32.62
C ASN A 13 -21.03 18.45 -31.90
N ARG A 14 -21.06 17.33 -32.65
CA ARG A 14 -20.82 16.01 -32.05
C ARG A 14 -19.37 15.82 -31.65
N ALA A 15 -18.43 16.23 -32.48
CA ALA A 15 -17.00 16.16 -32.16
C ALA A 15 -16.63 17.06 -30.99
N GLN A 16 -17.17 18.28 -30.96
CA GLN A 16 -17.00 19.20 -29.82
C GLN A 16 -17.63 18.65 -28.54
N TYR A 17 -18.83 18.08 -28.64
CA TYR A 17 -19.49 17.43 -27.49
C TYR A 17 -18.71 16.21 -26.99
N LEU A 18 -18.17 15.39 -27.88
CA LEU A 18 -17.33 14.24 -27.50
C LEU A 18 -15.98 14.68 -26.93
N ALA A 19 -15.37 15.76 -27.47
CA ALA A 19 -14.15 16.34 -26.92
C ALA A 19 -14.41 16.98 -25.54
N TYR A 20 -15.52 17.69 -25.38
CA TYR A 20 -15.96 18.20 -24.08
C TYR A 20 -16.21 17.07 -23.08
N ARG A 21 -16.92 16.01 -23.47
CA ARG A 21 -17.09 14.82 -22.61
C ARG A 21 -15.77 14.13 -22.27
N ALA A 22 -14.82 14.11 -23.20
CA ALA A 22 -13.50 13.55 -22.97
C ALA A 22 -12.66 14.43 -22.03
N SER A 23 -12.80 15.77 -22.11
CA SER A 23 -12.16 16.69 -21.16
C SER A 23 -12.77 16.55 -19.77
N LEU A 24 -14.09 16.54 -19.67
CA LEU A 24 -14.79 16.30 -18.42
C LEU A 24 -14.36 14.96 -17.77
N ARG A 25 -14.15 13.91 -18.57
CA ARG A 25 -13.66 12.62 -18.06
C ARG A 25 -12.27 12.70 -17.42
N ARG A 26 -11.40 13.61 -17.89
CA ARG A 26 -10.04 13.76 -17.33
C ARG A 26 -10.02 14.57 -16.04
N ASP A 27 -10.95 15.51 -15.90
CA ASP A 27 -10.97 16.45 -14.77
C ASP A 27 -11.70 15.89 -13.54
N TYR A 28 -12.46 14.79 -13.69
CA TYR A 28 -13.31 14.25 -12.64
C TYR A 28 -12.75 13.04 -11.88
N LEU A 29 -11.70 12.38 -12.39
CA LEU A 29 -11.50 10.98 -12.00
C LEU A 29 -10.06 10.69 -11.59
N GLU A 30 -9.69 11.21 -10.44
CA GLU A 30 -8.47 10.79 -9.78
C GLU A 30 -8.64 9.41 -9.13
N ALA A 31 -7.55 8.63 -9.05
CA ALA A 31 -7.52 7.37 -8.33
C ALA A 31 -7.95 7.55 -6.86
N PRO A 32 -8.53 6.54 -6.22
CA PRO A 32 -8.84 6.61 -4.80
C PRO A 32 -7.55 6.83 -4.00
N VAL A 33 -7.57 7.74 -3.04
CA VAL A 33 -6.42 8.06 -2.20
C VAL A 33 -6.51 7.25 -0.91
N PRO A 34 -5.46 6.49 -0.52
CA PRO A 34 -5.43 5.81 0.76
C PRO A 34 -5.57 6.82 1.92
N ASP A 35 -6.40 6.51 2.89
CA ASP A 35 -6.45 7.28 4.14
C ASP A 35 -5.12 7.13 4.89
N THR A 36 -4.66 8.21 5.52
CA THR A 36 -3.39 8.23 6.26
C THR A 36 -3.36 7.29 7.46
N SER A 37 -4.51 6.82 7.92
CA SER A 37 -4.60 5.81 8.98
C SER A 37 -4.33 4.39 8.49
N ASN A 38 -4.24 4.15 7.17
CA ASN A 38 -3.85 2.85 6.64
C ASN A 38 -2.36 2.62 6.89
N PRO A 39 -1.96 1.43 7.33
CA PRO A 39 -0.56 1.10 7.59
C PRO A 39 0.17 0.66 6.31
N LEU A 40 -0.07 1.32 5.19
CA LEU A 40 0.62 1.00 3.95
C LEU A 40 2.11 1.34 4.07
N LEU A 41 2.96 0.33 3.89
CA LEU A 41 4.40 0.49 3.88
C LEU A 41 4.87 1.04 2.53
N PRO A 42 5.99 1.78 2.51
CA PRO A 42 6.52 2.35 1.28
C PRO A 42 6.84 1.26 0.24
N PRO A 43 6.81 1.60 -1.06
CA PRO A 43 7.17 0.67 -2.11
C PRO A 43 8.66 0.32 -2.06
N LEU A 44 9.03 -0.86 -2.60
CA LEU A 44 10.43 -1.28 -2.75
C LEU A 44 11.20 -0.46 -3.81
N THR A 45 10.48 0.18 -4.70
CA THR A 45 11.02 1.07 -5.75
C THR A 45 10.22 2.34 -5.77
N ALA A 46 10.81 3.44 -6.24
CA ALA A 46 10.17 4.76 -6.27
C ALA A 46 8.79 4.76 -6.99
N THR A 47 8.56 3.83 -7.90
CA THR A 47 7.33 3.71 -8.69
C THR A 47 6.52 2.44 -8.40
N GLY A 48 6.93 1.67 -7.41
CA GLY A 48 6.27 0.40 -7.07
C GLY A 48 4.99 0.61 -6.26
N PRO A 49 4.17 -0.44 -6.12
CA PRO A 49 3.00 -0.40 -5.26
C PRO A 49 3.40 -0.33 -3.78
N GLN A 50 2.57 0.31 -2.97
CA GLN A 50 2.69 0.24 -1.52
C GLN A 50 2.38 -1.16 -1.01
N TYR A 51 2.87 -1.52 0.16
CA TYR A 51 2.67 -2.84 0.77
C TYR A 51 1.70 -2.78 1.94
N LEU A 52 0.81 -3.76 1.99
CA LEU A 52 -0.05 -4.00 3.14
C LEU A 52 0.64 -4.98 4.10
N PRO A 53 0.99 -4.58 5.34
CA PRO A 53 1.69 -5.45 6.26
C PRO A 53 0.81 -6.61 6.75
N TYR A 54 1.43 -7.72 7.11
CA TYR A 54 0.74 -8.91 7.65
C TYR A 54 -0.16 -8.60 8.84
N SER A 55 0.26 -7.70 9.71
CA SER A 55 -0.52 -7.28 10.90
C SER A 55 -1.89 -6.69 10.57
N TYR A 56 -2.09 -6.31 9.31
CA TYR A 56 -3.35 -5.71 8.82
C TYR A 56 -4.27 -6.72 8.13
N ARG A 57 -3.92 -7.98 8.16
CA ARG A 57 -4.73 -9.05 7.58
C ARG A 57 -6.14 -9.04 8.19
N GLY A 58 -7.15 -8.99 7.34
CA GLY A 58 -8.56 -8.99 7.76
C GLY A 58 -9.07 -7.67 8.34
N GLN A 59 -8.24 -6.64 8.41
CA GLN A 59 -8.68 -5.30 8.80
C GLN A 59 -9.25 -4.53 7.59
N PRO A 60 -10.19 -3.60 7.82
CA PRO A 60 -10.72 -2.77 6.74
C PRO A 60 -9.68 -1.73 6.29
N LEU A 61 -9.57 -1.53 4.99
CA LEU A 61 -8.80 -0.42 4.41
C LEU A 61 -9.71 0.77 4.15
N LYS A 62 -9.23 1.96 4.46
CA LYS A 62 -9.94 3.22 4.27
C LYS A 62 -9.36 3.98 3.10
N PHE A 63 -10.23 4.55 2.29
CA PHE A 63 -9.88 5.36 1.13
C PHE A 63 -10.74 6.61 1.11
N MET A 64 -10.25 7.60 0.39
CA MET A 64 -10.97 8.82 0.10
C MET A 64 -11.17 8.90 -1.41
N ILE A 65 -12.41 9.07 -1.84
CA ILE A 65 -12.69 9.48 -3.22
C ILE A 65 -12.42 10.97 -3.31
N PRO A 66 -11.52 11.41 -4.20
CA PRO A 66 -11.16 12.80 -4.35
C PRO A 66 -12.35 13.70 -4.67
N THR A 67 -12.14 14.99 -4.53
CA THR A 67 -13.14 15.98 -4.93
C THR A 67 -13.34 15.96 -6.44
N PHE A 68 -14.58 16.06 -6.87
CA PHE A 68 -14.97 16.16 -8.28
C PHE A 68 -15.89 17.37 -8.46
N ASP A 69 -15.96 17.88 -9.68
CA ASP A 69 -16.76 19.03 -10.00
C ASP A 69 -18.27 18.72 -9.86
N ASP A 70 -19.09 19.79 -9.78
CA ASP A 70 -20.55 19.71 -9.68
C ASP A 70 -21.10 18.90 -8.48
N HIS A 71 -20.25 18.49 -7.52
CA HIS A 71 -20.72 17.83 -6.31
C HIS A 71 -21.66 18.71 -5.45
N ASP A 72 -21.55 20.02 -5.60
CA ASP A 72 -22.36 21.05 -4.94
C ASP A 72 -23.52 21.59 -5.84
N SER A 73 -23.73 20.97 -7.01
CA SER A 73 -24.80 21.36 -7.94
C SER A 73 -26.13 21.44 -7.24
N THR A 74 -26.83 22.58 -7.43
CA THR A 74 -28.20 22.76 -6.93
C THR A 74 -29.24 22.02 -7.76
N VAL A 75 -28.85 21.50 -8.92
CA VAL A 75 -29.70 20.64 -9.74
C VAL A 75 -29.54 19.20 -9.20
N PRO A 76 -30.60 18.61 -8.63
CA PRO A 76 -30.51 17.24 -8.10
C PRO A 76 -30.06 16.26 -9.17
N THR A 77 -28.83 15.74 -9.02
CA THR A 77 -28.23 14.79 -9.96
C THR A 77 -27.76 13.56 -9.19
N PRO A 78 -28.18 12.36 -9.58
CA PRO A 78 -27.72 11.14 -8.95
C PRO A 78 -26.21 10.94 -9.13
N VAL A 79 -25.53 10.62 -8.02
CA VAL A 79 -24.11 10.26 -7.98
C VAL A 79 -24.00 8.84 -7.47
N THR A 80 -23.38 7.98 -8.25
CA THR A 80 -23.13 6.59 -7.86
C THR A 80 -21.65 6.28 -7.97
N ILE A 81 -21.06 5.70 -6.91
CA ILE A 81 -19.69 5.23 -6.88
C ILE A 81 -19.71 3.74 -6.52
N ARG A 82 -19.13 2.93 -7.39
CA ARG A 82 -19.07 1.47 -7.20
C ARG A 82 -17.62 1.05 -7.17
N MET A 83 -17.14 0.54 -6.05
CA MET A 83 -15.77 0.11 -5.88
C MET A 83 -15.59 -1.38 -6.11
N THR A 84 -14.46 -1.74 -6.71
CA THR A 84 -14.04 -3.12 -6.94
C THR A 84 -12.61 -3.34 -6.48
N VAL A 85 -12.27 -4.57 -6.18
CA VAL A 85 -10.89 -5.03 -5.97
C VAL A 85 -10.62 -6.18 -6.93
N ASP A 86 -9.62 -6.00 -7.81
CA ASP A 86 -9.26 -6.95 -8.88
C ASP A 86 -10.46 -7.35 -9.78
N GLY A 87 -11.49 -6.55 -9.74
CA GLY A 87 -12.77 -6.90 -10.30
C GLY A 87 -13.21 -6.02 -11.45
N THR A 88 -14.32 -6.41 -12.01
CA THR A 88 -15.07 -5.70 -13.03
C THR A 88 -16.24 -4.94 -12.40
N LYS A 89 -16.98 -4.20 -13.24
CA LYS A 89 -18.24 -3.55 -12.87
C LYS A 89 -19.24 -4.46 -12.16
N ASP A 90 -19.20 -5.75 -12.43
CA ASP A 90 -20.16 -6.73 -11.90
C ASP A 90 -19.71 -7.30 -10.54
N GLU A 91 -18.49 -7.01 -10.12
CA GLU A 91 -17.88 -7.48 -8.87
C GLU A 91 -17.78 -6.36 -7.82
N ILE A 92 -18.86 -5.63 -7.63
CA ILE A 92 -18.93 -4.49 -6.71
C ILE A 92 -18.78 -4.97 -5.28
N ILE A 93 -17.83 -4.38 -4.54
CA ILE A 93 -17.60 -4.67 -3.12
C ILE A 93 -18.09 -3.56 -2.19
N TYR A 94 -18.31 -2.37 -2.73
CA TYR A 94 -18.89 -1.22 -2.02
C TYR A 94 -19.62 -0.32 -3.01
N GLN A 95 -20.75 0.22 -2.59
CA GLN A 95 -21.54 1.17 -3.40
C GLN A 95 -21.95 2.36 -2.53
N TYR A 96 -21.79 3.55 -3.11
CA TYR A 96 -22.25 4.82 -2.57
C TYR A 96 -23.26 5.41 -3.56
N GLU A 97 -24.40 5.85 -3.06
CA GLU A 97 -25.45 6.49 -3.86
C GLU A 97 -26.01 7.68 -3.11
N GLU A 98 -25.93 8.84 -3.73
CA GLU A 98 -26.47 10.09 -3.22
C GLU A 98 -26.93 11.00 -4.36
N VAL A 99 -27.53 12.11 -4.01
CA VAL A 99 -28.00 13.13 -4.97
C VAL A 99 -27.36 14.46 -4.61
N THR A 100 -26.91 15.23 -5.62
CA THR A 100 -26.36 16.57 -5.38
C THR A 100 -27.42 17.55 -4.82
N PRO A 101 -27.01 18.54 -4.01
CA PRO A 101 -25.67 18.76 -3.47
C PRO A 101 -25.29 17.68 -2.44
N LEU A 102 -24.06 17.17 -2.52
CA LEU A 102 -23.61 16.11 -1.62
C LEU A 102 -23.40 16.63 -0.19
N SER A 103 -23.81 15.83 0.79
CA SER A 103 -23.63 16.15 2.20
C SER A 103 -23.25 14.90 3.00
N PRO A 104 -22.01 14.80 3.50
CA PRO A 104 -20.94 15.79 3.39
C PRO A 104 -20.38 15.92 1.99
N PRO A 105 -19.73 17.06 1.67
CA PRO A 105 -19.06 17.22 0.37
C PRO A 105 -17.82 16.31 0.29
N PRO A 106 -17.32 16.03 -0.93
CA PRO A 106 -16.05 15.31 -1.11
C PRO A 106 -14.87 16.02 -0.39
N PRO A 107 -13.82 15.27 0.02
CA PRO A 107 -13.57 13.88 -0.32
C PRO A 107 -14.49 12.90 0.44
N ILE A 108 -14.97 11.87 -0.26
CA ILE A 108 -15.92 10.88 0.30
C ILE A 108 -15.14 9.74 0.94
N PRO A 109 -15.30 9.51 2.27
CA PRO A 109 -14.64 8.41 2.95
C PRO A 109 -15.27 7.07 2.57
N MET A 110 -14.44 6.10 2.22
CA MET A 110 -14.86 4.75 1.90
C MET A 110 -14.08 3.72 2.70
N THR A 111 -14.74 2.66 3.11
CA THR A 111 -14.13 1.59 3.87
C THR A 111 -14.35 0.27 3.15
N LEU A 112 -13.24 -0.40 2.79
CA LEU A 112 -13.27 -1.68 2.12
C LEU A 112 -12.96 -2.80 3.10
N HIS A 113 -13.88 -3.74 3.22
CA HIS A 113 -13.69 -4.96 4.00
C HIS A 113 -13.13 -6.05 3.08
N LEU A 114 -11.80 -6.17 3.07
CA LEU A 114 -11.10 -7.10 2.18
C LEU A 114 -10.95 -8.53 2.72
N ALA A 115 -11.64 -8.87 3.80
CA ALA A 115 -11.46 -10.15 4.50
C ALA A 115 -11.52 -11.40 3.58
N SER A 116 -12.29 -11.33 2.49
CA SER A 116 -12.39 -12.42 1.52
C SER A 116 -11.37 -12.34 0.37
N ARG A 117 -10.64 -11.23 0.24
CA ARG A 117 -9.74 -10.97 -0.90
C ARG A 117 -8.30 -10.63 -0.49
N ASN A 118 -7.95 -10.87 0.74
CA ASN A 118 -6.59 -10.73 1.27
C ASN A 118 -5.69 -11.92 0.85
N THR A 119 -5.71 -12.28 -0.42
CA THR A 119 -4.76 -13.25 -0.95
C THR A 119 -3.47 -12.53 -1.31
N PRO A 120 -2.29 -13.16 -1.11
CA PRO A 120 -1.01 -12.57 -1.51
C PRO A 120 -0.98 -12.17 -2.98
N GLY A 121 -0.25 -11.10 -3.28
CA GLY A 121 -0.05 -10.61 -4.62
C GLY A 121 -0.48 -9.16 -4.83
N LEU A 122 -0.29 -8.68 -6.07
CA LEU A 122 -0.71 -7.34 -6.47
C LEU A 122 -2.22 -7.25 -6.49
N ARG A 123 -2.76 -6.22 -5.86
CA ARG A 123 -4.19 -5.89 -5.84
C ARG A 123 -4.43 -4.55 -6.49
N LYS A 124 -5.58 -4.42 -7.10
CA LYS A 124 -6.02 -3.23 -7.82
C LYS A 124 -7.35 -2.77 -7.24
N ILE A 125 -7.38 -1.56 -6.71
CA ILE A 125 -8.61 -0.90 -6.30
C ILE A 125 -8.97 0.10 -7.37
N SER A 126 -10.18 -0.01 -7.87
CA SER A 126 -10.77 0.96 -8.79
C SER A 126 -12.19 1.27 -8.38
N TYR A 127 -12.75 2.31 -8.96
CA TYR A 127 -14.17 2.59 -8.83
C TYR A 127 -14.77 3.00 -10.17
N PHE A 128 -16.03 2.71 -10.35
CA PHE A 128 -16.86 3.21 -11.43
C PHE A 128 -17.64 4.39 -10.88
N PHE A 129 -17.58 5.49 -11.58
CA PHE A 129 -18.26 6.72 -11.21
C PHE A 129 -19.38 7.02 -12.18
N SER A 130 -20.55 7.37 -11.65
CA SER A 130 -21.69 7.79 -12.44
C SER A 130 -22.22 9.12 -11.88
N PHE A 131 -22.37 10.09 -12.77
CA PHE A 131 -22.98 11.38 -12.49
C PHE A 131 -24.16 11.58 -13.45
N GLY A 132 -25.36 11.42 -12.95
CA GLY A 132 -26.55 11.32 -13.78
C GLY A 132 -26.42 10.18 -14.80
N PRO A 133 -26.62 10.44 -16.12
CA PRO A 133 -26.53 9.41 -17.16
C PRO A 133 -25.09 9.14 -17.62
N ASN A 134 -24.09 9.86 -17.07
CA ASN A 134 -22.70 9.72 -17.49
C ASN A 134 -21.96 8.75 -16.59
N GLU A 135 -21.28 7.80 -17.18
CA GLU A 135 -20.42 6.85 -16.48
C GLU A 135 -18.97 7.00 -16.91
N ALA A 136 -18.05 6.79 -16.00
CA ALA A 136 -16.62 6.79 -16.26
C ALA A 136 -15.87 5.81 -15.37
N ASP A 137 -14.84 5.21 -15.95
CA ASP A 137 -13.88 4.40 -15.23
C ASP A 137 -12.79 5.31 -14.66
N VAL A 138 -12.22 4.92 -13.53
CA VAL A 138 -11.20 5.65 -12.80
C VAL A 138 -9.89 4.90 -12.83
N GLU A 139 -8.79 5.64 -12.71
CA GLU A 139 -7.46 5.06 -12.56
C GLU A 139 -7.39 4.09 -11.38
N GLU A 140 -6.60 3.02 -11.53
CA GLU A 140 -6.43 1.99 -10.52
C GLU A 140 -5.39 2.42 -9.47
N LEU A 141 -5.73 2.29 -8.20
CA LEU A 141 -4.76 2.27 -7.12
C LEU A 141 -4.24 0.85 -6.95
N GLN A 142 -2.93 0.68 -6.98
CA GLN A 142 -2.31 -0.62 -6.81
C GLN A 142 -1.63 -0.74 -5.45
N TYR A 143 -1.78 -1.88 -4.79
CA TYR A 143 -1.06 -2.24 -3.58
C TYR A 143 -0.69 -3.73 -3.59
N MET A 144 0.41 -4.05 -2.92
CA MET A 144 0.88 -5.41 -2.77
C MET A 144 0.40 -5.97 -1.44
N VAL A 145 -0.31 -7.07 -1.48
CA VAL A 145 -0.63 -7.88 -0.29
C VAL A 145 0.47 -8.91 -0.13
N ASP A 146 1.21 -8.79 0.94
CA ASP A 146 2.26 -9.75 1.29
C ASP A 146 2.08 -10.19 2.74
N PHE A 147 1.57 -11.39 2.91
CA PHE A 147 1.34 -11.99 4.20
C PHE A 147 2.29 -13.17 4.47
N GLU A 148 3.27 -13.35 3.63
CA GLU A 148 4.31 -14.33 3.88
C GLU A 148 5.32 -13.75 4.88
N PRO A 149 5.52 -14.39 6.03
CA PRO A 149 6.54 -13.95 6.96
C PRO A 149 7.91 -14.08 6.31
N PRO A 150 8.88 -13.22 6.71
CA PRO A 150 10.27 -13.41 6.29
C PRO A 150 10.73 -14.83 6.64
N ALA A 151 11.25 -15.55 5.67
CA ALA A 151 11.76 -16.89 5.89
C ALA A 151 13.27 -16.82 6.18
N LEU A 152 13.64 -17.32 7.36
CA LEU A 152 15.02 -17.41 7.81
C LEU A 152 15.57 -18.81 7.47
N ASP A 153 16.16 -18.92 6.29
CA ASP A 153 16.66 -20.21 5.80
C ASP A 153 18.12 -20.46 6.23
N GLN A 154 18.78 -19.48 6.84
CA GLN A 154 20.20 -19.53 7.17
C GLN A 154 20.47 -19.02 8.60
N LEU A 155 21.54 -19.53 9.19
CA LEU A 155 22.00 -19.10 10.50
C LEU A 155 22.82 -17.80 10.40
N ILE A 156 22.82 -17.03 11.47
CA ILE A 156 23.72 -15.87 11.63
C ILE A 156 25.16 -16.35 11.46
N THR A 157 25.93 -15.61 10.67
CA THR A 157 27.35 -15.88 10.47
C THR A 157 28.18 -15.08 11.48
N VAL A 158 29.11 -15.76 12.13
CA VAL A 158 30.09 -15.19 13.04
C VAL A 158 31.50 -15.36 12.44
N PRO A 159 32.51 -14.56 12.87
CA PRO A 159 33.89 -14.75 12.46
C PRO A 159 34.39 -16.18 12.67
N GLN A 160 35.31 -16.63 11.83
CA GLN A 160 35.81 -18.01 11.92
C GLN A 160 36.51 -18.29 13.27
N SER A 161 37.25 -17.32 13.79
CA SER A 161 37.84 -17.41 15.13
C SER A 161 36.83 -17.74 16.22
N VAL A 162 35.67 -17.07 16.16
CA VAL A 162 34.55 -17.28 17.11
C VAL A 162 33.94 -18.68 16.96
N LYS A 163 33.88 -19.20 15.73
CA LYS A 163 33.43 -20.59 15.48
C LYS A 163 34.37 -21.63 16.07
N ASP A 164 35.67 -21.38 15.96
CA ASP A 164 36.70 -22.36 16.32
C ASP A 164 37.02 -22.35 17.82
N TYR A 165 36.99 -21.18 18.45
CA TYR A 165 37.45 -20.97 19.83
C TYR A 165 36.40 -20.44 20.79
N GLY A 166 35.22 -20.05 20.30
CA GLY A 166 34.22 -19.36 21.09
C GLY A 166 34.47 -17.85 21.18
N ILE A 167 33.71 -17.17 22.05
CA ILE A 167 33.89 -15.75 22.34
C ILE A 167 34.62 -15.63 23.67
N GLY A 168 35.78 -14.97 23.66
CA GLY A 168 36.60 -14.70 24.83
C GLY A 168 36.72 -13.19 25.15
N PRO A 169 37.27 -12.84 26.29
CA PRO A 169 37.54 -11.43 26.66
C PRO A 169 38.43 -10.72 25.63
N GLU A 170 39.35 -11.44 24.99
CA GLU A 170 40.27 -10.94 23.96
C GLU A 170 39.56 -10.38 22.73
N ASP A 171 38.34 -10.87 22.41
CA ASP A 171 37.55 -10.38 21.28
C ASP A 171 37.00 -8.97 21.50
N PHE A 172 37.08 -8.45 22.71
CA PHE A 172 36.57 -7.14 23.13
C PHE A 172 37.63 -6.18 23.60
N GLU A 173 38.94 -6.52 23.48
CA GLU A 173 40.02 -5.64 23.87
C GLU A 173 40.01 -4.34 23.02
N GLY A 174 40.23 -3.20 23.67
CA GLY A 174 40.30 -1.88 23.03
C GLY A 174 38.98 -1.45 22.37
N ASP A 175 37.83 -1.80 22.96
CA ASP A 175 36.49 -1.51 22.44
C ASP A 175 36.16 -2.24 21.12
N ALA A 176 36.85 -3.35 20.83
CA ALA A 176 36.54 -4.22 19.70
C ALA A 176 35.14 -4.81 19.83
N THR A 177 34.57 -5.18 18.72
CA THR A 177 33.26 -5.83 18.63
C THR A 177 33.30 -7.07 17.76
N VAL A 178 32.48 -8.04 18.09
CA VAL A 178 32.31 -9.23 17.25
C VAL A 178 31.17 -9.00 16.27
N PRO A 179 31.42 -8.95 14.96
CA PRO A 179 30.38 -8.76 13.96
C PRO A 179 29.56 -10.04 13.79
N LEU A 180 28.25 -9.89 13.95
CA LEU A 180 27.25 -10.93 13.68
C LEU A 180 26.56 -10.58 12.37
N THR A 181 26.89 -11.29 11.29
CA THR A 181 26.30 -11.02 9.98
C THR A 181 25.01 -11.80 9.84
N TYR A 182 23.93 -11.07 9.66
CA TYR A 182 22.63 -11.65 9.38
C TYR A 182 22.55 -12.04 7.91
N PRO A 183 22.15 -13.27 7.59
CA PRO A 183 22.03 -13.70 6.20
C PRO A 183 20.93 -12.92 5.48
N ASP A 184 21.03 -12.84 4.18
CA ASP A 184 19.90 -12.38 3.39
C ASP A 184 18.74 -13.37 3.54
N TYR A 185 17.52 -12.87 3.48
CA TYR A 185 16.33 -13.67 3.70
C TYR A 185 15.27 -13.41 2.64
N SER A 186 14.45 -14.40 2.37
CA SER A 186 13.35 -14.28 1.42
C SER A 186 12.22 -13.41 1.99
N ASN A 187 11.43 -12.82 1.10
CA ASN A 187 10.32 -11.91 1.44
C ASN A 187 10.71 -10.67 2.22
N LYS A 188 11.94 -10.21 2.02
CA LYS A 188 12.49 -8.98 2.60
C LYS A 188 11.73 -7.74 2.12
N ARG A 189 11.38 -6.85 3.05
CA ARG A 189 10.59 -5.63 2.77
C ARG A 189 11.20 -4.40 3.42
N LEU A 190 10.98 -3.24 2.80
CA LEU A 190 11.23 -1.97 3.48
C LEU A 190 10.30 -1.85 4.70
N GLY A 191 10.88 -1.43 5.83
CA GLY A 191 10.16 -1.38 7.10
C GLY A 191 10.25 -2.63 7.95
N ASP A 192 10.78 -3.76 7.42
CA ASP A 192 11.09 -4.92 8.25
C ASP A 192 12.04 -4.53 9.38
N THR A 193 11.77 -5.00 10.57
CA THR A 193 12.64 -4.79 11.73
C THR A 193 13.23 -6.12 12.17
N ILE A 194 14.55 -6.23 12.04
CA ILE A 194 15.32 -7.39 12.44
C ILE A 194 15.92 -7.11 13.80
N LYS A 195 15.69 -7.99 14.77
CA LYS A 195 16.27 -7.91 16.10
C LYS A 195 17.21 -9.09 16.33
N CYS A 196 18.40 -8.77 16.79
CA CYS A 196 19.40 -9.79 17.15
C CYS A 196 19.42 -9.96 18.67
N TYR A 197 19.39 -11.20 19.12
CA TYR A 197 19.43 -11.56 20.52
C TYR A 197 20.57 -12.54 20.79
N ILE A 198 21.17 -12.44 21.98
CA ILE A 198 22.08 -13.44 22.54
C ILE A 198 21.50 -14.02 23.82
N GLY A 199 21.57 -15.33 23.97
CA GLY A 199 21.07 -15.99 25.17
C GLY A 199 20.72 -17.46 24.92
N PRO A 200 20.49 -18.21 26.00
CA PRO A 200 20.25 -19.65 25.91
C PRO A 200 18.84 -20.02 25.42
N ASN A 201 17.88 -19.11 25.46
CA ASN A 201 16.51 -19.34 25.02
C ASN A 201 15.73 -18.02 24.88
N SER A 202 14.52 -18.09 24.35
CA SER A 202 13.66 -16.93 24.08
C SER A 202 13.19 -16.13 25.30
N THR A 203 13.35 -16.65 26.49
CA THR A 203 12.90 -16.00 27.74
C THR A 203 14.02 -15.29 28.50
N VAL A 204 15.29 -15.62 28.21
CA VAL A 204 16.47 -15.06 28.84
C VAL A 204 17.42 -14.51 27.78
N ASN A 205 16.87 -13.80 26.81
CA ASN A 205 17.67 -13.23 25.73
C ASN A 205 17.92 -11.76 25.98
N ARG A 206 19.16 -11.34 25.70
CA ARG A 206 19.57 -9.95 25.69
C ARG A 206 19.59 -9.43 24.25
N GLU A 207 18.93 -8.32 23.99
CA GLU A 207 18.96 -7.69 22.66
C GLU A 207 20.35 -7.10 22.41
N VAL A 208 20.99 -7.54 21.33
CA VAL A 208 22.25 -7.00 20.82
C VAL A 208 22.00 -5.75 19.99
N GLY A 209 20.90 -5.70 19.27
CA GLY A 209 20.52 -4.58 18.47
C GLY A 209 19.29 -4.82 17.59
N SER A 210 18.85 -3.75 16.96
CA SER A 210 17.71 -3.75 16.07
C SER A 210 18.04 -2.93 14.81
N ILE A 211 17.72 -3.47 13.64
CA ILE A 211 17.90 -2.79 12.34
C ILE A 211 16.55 -2.76 11.64
N THR A 212 16.08 -1.57 11.27
CA THR A 212 14.92 -1.41 10.41
C THR A 212 15.39 -1.17 8.98
N LEU A 213 14.84 -1.95 8.04
CA LEU A 213 15.19 -1.84 6.63
C LEU A 213 14.64 -0.55 6.02
N ASN A 214 15.50 0.15 5.31
CA ASN A 214 15.18 1.34 4.52
C ASN A 214 15.95 1.27 3.19
N GLU A 215 15.72 2.21 2.30
CA GLU A 215 16.37 2.24 0.98
C GLU A 215 17.91 2.22 1.06
N GLY A 216 18.48 2.86 2.09
CA GLY A 216 19.93 2.97 2.28
C GLY A 216 20.61 1.66 2.72
N ASN A 217 19.88 0.76 3.37
CA ASN A 217 20.44 -0.49 3.89
C ASN A 217 19.81 -1.77 3.32
N PHE A 218 18.80 -1.64 2.46
CA PHE A 218 18.04 -2.76 1.93
C PHE A 218 18.90 -3.81 1.18
N SER A 219 19.88 -3.35 0.44
CA SER A 219 20.79 -4.21 -0.35
C SER A 219 22.10 -4.54 0.36
N ASN A 220 22.32 -4.02 1.54
CA ASN A 220 23.56 -4.23 2.29
C ASN A 220 23.46 -5.43 3.21
N PRO A 221 24.59 -6.10 3.52
CA PRO A 221 24.64 -7.07 4.58
C PRO A 221 24.23 -6.43 5.92
N LEU A 222 23.37 -7.11 6.66
CA LEU A 222 22.93 -6.64 7.98
C LEU A 222 23.92 -7.17 9.04
N VAL A 223 24.61 -6.24 9.71
CA VAL A 223 25.63 -6.59 10.70
C VAL A 223 25.23 -6.01 12.04
N PHE A 224 25.18 -6.87 13.06
CA PHE A 224 25.03 -6.51 14.45
C PHE A 224 26.39 -6.63 15.15
N ASN A 225 26.76 -5.64 15.93
CA ASN A 225 28.03 -5.63 16.64
C ASN A 225 27.82 -6.08 18.09
N LEU A 226 28.27 -7.29 18.39
CA LEU A 226 28.29 -7.79 19.75
C LEU A 226 29.42 -7.10 20.52
N THR A 227 29.11 -6.55 21.69
CA THR A 227 30.06 -5.89 22.59
C THR A 227 30.25 -6.70 23.87
N ALA A 228 31.29 -6.40 24.65
CA ALA A 228 31.52 -7.00 25.95
C ALA A 228 30.30 -6.89 26.89
N ALA A 229 29.59 -5.76 26.85
CA ALA A 229 28.39 -5.52 27.66
C ALA A 229 27.25 -6.52 27.37
N HIS A 230 27.19 -7.07 26.18
CA HIS A 230 26.17 -8.06 25.81
C HIS A 230 26.45 -9.45 26.38
N VAL A 231 27.71 -9.75 26.73
CA VAL A 231 28.17 -11.10 27.13
C VAL A 231 28.40 -11.22 28.63
N THR A 232 28.75 -10.10 29.33
CA THR A 232 29.17 -10.10 30.74
C THR A 232 28.09 -9.74 31.76
N GLY A 233 26.85 -9.49 31.36
CA GLY A 233 25.77 -9.08 32.26
C GLY A 233 24.81 -10.18 32.69
#